data_97ef7a905b21ef6bd9d8ab3a21371ced
#
_entry.id   97ef7a905b21ef6bd9d8ab3a21371ced
#
_cell.length_a   1.000
_cell.length_b   1.000
_cell.length_c   1.000
_cell.angle_alpha   90.00
_cell.angle_beta   90.00
_cell.angle_gamma   90.00
#
_symmetry.space_group_name_H-M   'P 1'
#
loop_
_entity.id
_entity.type
_entity.pdbx_description
1 polymer ?
#
loop_
_entity_poly.entity_id
_entity_poly.type
_entity_poly.pdbx_seq_one_letter_code
_entity_poly.pdbx_strand_id
1 'polypeptide(L)'
;MAEPKNNHNTFAKDEKGGEWRLTRKIGEGGQGEVFSTDTAGYVAKFVNFEDDNKLTSWSKRIRWVMRQDLDGLHLARPIVMLTEPKPGYIMELMDELLPLRKILDDSYEALLIAQDFSVFKATGGLLRRYQLLGKLARQLAELHGRGIAYGDLSPDNVFVSGDPNFCEVWLIDCDNLATNSVIDNQAVFTPDYGAPELVRNESGISSLTDSWCFAVIAFQLLTFMHPLKGEMVIEGDEALEEKALRGELPWIENPIDDSNAAAPGNRGLFTVAMTKKLTDLFQQCFTEGLNDPSYTGP
;
A
#
# COMPACT_ATOMS: atom_id res chain seq x y z
N MET A 1 35.67 14.05 -10.40
CA MET A 1 34.46 13.73 -11.17
C MET A 1 33.44 14.80 -10.87
N ALA A 2 32.96 15.50 -11.88
CA ALA A 2 32.08 16.66 -11.72
C ALA A 2 30.65 16.17 -11.40
N GLU A 3 30.07 16.71 -10.34
CA GLU A 3 28.64 16.58 -10.05
C GLU A 3 27.83 17.18 -11.21
N PRO A 4 26.72 16.55 -11.65
CA PRO A 4 25.86 17.16 -12.63
C PRO A 4 25.12 18.33 -11.96
N LYS A 5 25.52 19.55 -12.31
CA LYS A 5 24.78 20.77 -12.03
C LYS A 5 23.49 20.75 -12.86
N ASN A 6 22.40 20.21 -12.32
CA ASN A 6 21.05 20.50 -12.80
C ASN A 6 20.39 21.50 -11.84
N ASN A 7 20.83 22.73 -11.92
CA ASN A 7 20.19 23.89 -11.28
C ASN A 7 19.05 24.40 -12.20
N HIS A 8 17.99 23.63 -12.34
CA HIS A 8 16.73 24.22 -12.78
C HIS A 8 15.99 24.67 -11.51
N ASN A 9 15.98 25.98 -11.28
CA ASN A 9 15.04 26.63 -10.36
C ASN A 9 13.62 26.40 -10.95
N THR A 10 13.08 25.21 -10.73
CA THR A 10 11.76 24.87 -11.20
C THR A 10 10.79 25.23 -10.08
N PHE A 11 9.86 26.12 -10.38
CA PHE A 11 8.79 26.50 -9.48
C PHE A 11 7.49 25.85 -9.97
N ALA A 12 6.66 25.47 -9.01
CA ALA A 12 5.28 25.11 -9.24
C ALA A 12 4.38 26.24 -8.71
N LYS A 13 3.26 26.51 -9.39
CA LYS A 13 2.26 27.46 -8.90
C LYS A 13 0.99 26.74 -8.52
N ASP A 14 0.44 27.12 -7.40
CA ASP A 14 -0.85 26.62 -6.97
C ASP A 14 -2.01 27.51 -7.45
N GLU A 15 -3.23 26.99 -7.32
CA GLU A 15 -4.46 27.67 -7.73
C GLU A 15 -4.78 28.95 -6.91
N LYS A 16 -4.10 29.16 -5.77
CA LYS A 16 -4.25 30.35 -4.93
C LYS A 16 -3.18 31.40 -5.22
N GLY A 17 -2.28 31.14 -6.17
CA GLY A 17 -1.19 32.03 -6.57
C GLY A 17 0.08 31.87 -5.71
N GLY A 18 0.15 30.82 -4.86
CA GLY A 18 1.37 30.47 -4.13
C GLY A 18 2.42 29.85 -5.05
N GLU A 19 3.70 30.11 -4.78
CA GLU A 19 4.83 29.54 -5.51
C GLU A 19 5.58 28.55 -4.61
N TRP A 20 5.87 27.36 -5.16
CA TRP A 20 6.56 26.26 -4.50
C TRP A 20 7.85 25.96 -5.24
N ARG A 21 8.99 26.15 -4.60
CA ARG A 21 10.28 25.83 -5.20
C ARG A 21 10.55 24.34 -5.12
N LEU A 22 10.68 23.70 -6.27
CA LEU A 22 10.99 22.29 -6.38
C LEU A 22 12.50 22.08 -6.22
N THR A 23 12.91 21.10 -5.42
CA THR A 23 14.33 20.85 -5.11
C THR A 23 14.84 19.57 -5.74
N ARG A 24 14.30 18.42 -5.40
CA ARG A 24 14.74 17.11 -5.86
C ARG A 24 13.55 16.24 -6.23
N LYS A 25 13.65 15.52 -7.35
CA LYS A 25 12.71 14.44 -7.68
C LYS A 25 12.95 13.28 -6.71
N ILE A 26 11.91 12.85 -6.00
CA ILE A 26 11.95 11.82 -4.97
C ILE A 26 11.18 10.57 -5.36
N GLY A 27 10.31 10.65 -6.37
CA GLY A 27 9.55 9.51 -6.86
C GLY A 27 9.09 9.71 -8.30
N GLU A 28 8.89 8.60 -8.99
CA GLU A 28 8.28 8.51 -10.32
C GLU A 28 7.54 7.19 -10.43
N GLY A 29 6.35 7.23 -10.99
CA GLY A 29 5.53 6.04 -11.22
C GLY A 29 4.52 6.26 -12.34
N GLY A 30 3.71 5.25 -12.62
CA GLY A 30 2.71 5.31 -13.70
C GLY A 30 1.69 6.43 -13.57
N GLN A 31 1.48 6.95 -12.37
CA GLN A 31 0.52 8.03 -12.11
C GLN A 31 1.16 9.43 -12.10
N GLY A 32 2.50 9.56 -12.10
CA GLY A 32 3.14 10.88 -12.10
C GLY A 32 4.51 10.94 -11.44
N GLU A 33 4.90 12.17 -11.08
CA GLU A 33 6.21 12.50 -10.54
C GLU A 33 6.06 13.23 -9.20
N VAL A 34 6.93 12.91 -8.23
CA VAL A 34 6.94 13.56 -6.91
C VAL A 34 8.27 14.27 -6.68
N PHE A 35 8.18 15.52 -6.22
CA PHE A 35 9.31 16.38 -5.94
C PHE A 35 9.27 16.89 -4.50
N SER A 36 10.43 16.93 -3.83
CA SER A 36 10.60 17.71 -2.61
C SER A 36 10.45 19.20 -2.93
N THR A 37 9.95 19.97 -1.96
CA THR A 37 9.94 21.43 -2.02
C THR A 37 11.02 22.00 -1.09
N ASP A 38 11.25 23.30 -1.13
CA ASP A 38 12.09 24.02 -0.16
C ASP A 38 11.37 24.27 1.17
N THR A 39 10.09 24.00 1.23
CA THR A 39 9.30 24.04 2.45
C THR A 39 9.32 22.66 3.10
N ALA A 40 9.98 22.52 4.26
CA ALA A 40 10.11 21.27 4.97
C ALA A 40 8.74 20.63 5.25
N GLY A 41 8.64 19.32 5.07
CA GLY A 41 7.40 18.57 5.29
C GLY A 41 6.39 18.65 4.15
N TYR A 42 6.71 19.31 3.03
CA TYR A 42 5.82 19.42 1.87
C TYR A 42 6.48 18.89 0.59
N VAL A 43 5.70 18.16 -0.18
CA VAL A 43 6.11 17.62 -1.49
C VAL A 43 5.06 17.95 -2.55
N ALA A 44 5.51 18.07 -3.79
CA ALA A 44 4.66 18.29 -4.95
C ALA A 44 4.49 16.99 -5.74
N LYS A 45 3.26 16.52 -5.95
CA LYS A 45 2.93 15.41 -6.86
C LYS A 45 2.34 16.01 -8.12
N PHE A 46 2.95 15.70 -9.28
CA PHE A 46 2.43 16.04 -10.60
C PHE A 46 1.86 14.79 -11.25
N VAL A 47 0.79 14.96 -12.00
CA VAL A 47 0.14 13.87 -12.73
C VAL A 47 0.31 14.04 -14.23
N ASN A 48 0.35 12.91 -14.94
CA ASN A 48 0.50 12.87 -16.40
C ASN A 48 -0.75 12.20 -16.99
N PHE A 49 -1.80 12.98 -17.26
CA PHE A 49 -2.96 12.49 -17.99
C PHE A 49 -2.94 13.06 -19.43
N GLU A 50 -3.07 12.17 -20.43
CA GLU A 50 -3.23 12.54 -21.83
C GLU A 50 -4.69 12.84 -22.16
N ASP A 51 -5.64 12.37 -21.33
CA ASP A 51 -7.09 12.51 -21.52
C ASP A 51 -7.66 13.56 -20.55
N ASP A 52 -8.24 14.62 -21.11
CA ASP A 52 -8.85 15.72 -20.35
C ASP A 52 -10.03 15.25 -19.46
N ASN A 53 -10.75 14.20 -19.85
CA ASN A 53 -11.84 13.66 -19.02
C ASN A 53 -11.28 12.95 -17.79
N LYS A 54 -10.18 12.21 -17.94
CA LYS A 54 -9.47 11.58 -16.83
C LYS A 54 -8.91 12.63 -15.87
N LEU A 55 -8.27 13.66 -16.40
CA LEU A 55 -7.76 14.79 -15.61
C LEU A 55 -8.90 15.49 -14.83
N THR A 56 -10.04 15.73 -15.49
CA THR A 56 -11.20 16.36 -14.87
C THR A 56 -11.76 15.49 -13.74
N SER A 57 -11.90 14.19 -13.95
CA SER A 57 -12.39 13.23 -12.96
C SER A 57 -11.43 13.14 -11.78
N TRP A 58 -10.14 13.03 -12.04
CA TRP A 58 -9.10 13.04 -11.02
C TRP A 58 -9.13 14.34 -10.20
N SER A 59 -9.19 15.50 -10.85
CA SER A 59 -9.25 16.80 -10.15
C SER A 59 -10.47 16.92 -9.23
N LYS A 60 -11.63 16.39 -9.66
CA LYS A 60 -12.84 16.35 -8.82
C LYS A 60 -12.63 15.46 -7.59
N ARG A 61 -11.99 14.30 -7.76
CA ARG A 61 -11.67 13.37 -6.66
C ARG A 61 -10.71 14.01 -5.67
N ILE A 62 -9.60 14.62 -6.12
CA ILE A 62 -8.65 15.29 -5.23
C ILE A 62 -9.33 16.43 -4.44
N ARG A 63 -10.15 17.24 -5.11
CA ARG A 63 -10.92 18.28 -4.41
C ARG A 63 -11.93 17.74 -3.41
N TRP A 64 -12.46 16.53 -3.65
CA TRP A 64 -13.30 15.83 -2.67
C TRP A 64 -12.45 15.40 -1.47
N VAL A 65 -11.29 14.77 -1.69
CA VAL A 65 -10.36 14.37 -0.62
C VAL A 65 -9.97 15.57 0.25
N MET A 66 -9.61 16.71 -0.36
CA MET A 66 -9.23 17.94 0.35
C MET A 66 -10.32 18.48 1.30
N ARG A 67 -11.58 18.10 1.09
CA ARG A 67 -12.72 18.54 1.92
C ARG A 67 -13.08 17.56 3.03
N GLN A 68 -12.48 16.35 3.02
CA GLN A 68 -12.73 15.39 4.08
C GLN A 68 -12.05 15.84 5.37
N ASP A 69 -12.68 15.53 6.50
CA ASP A 69 -12.02 15.65 7.79
C ASP A 69 -11.05 14.49 7.98
N LEU A 70 -9.79 14.72 7.65
CA LEU A 70 -8.69 13.77 7.77
C LEU A 70 -7.69 14.17 8.87
N ASP A 71 -8.05 15.11 9.72
CA ASP A 71 -7.18 15.59 10.78
C ASP A 71 -6.85 14.47 11.78
N GLY A 72 -5.58 14.44 12.18
CA GLY A 72 -5.06 13.42 13.10
C GLY A 72 -4.69 12.08 12.44
N LEU A 73 -5.00 11.88 11.16
CA LEU A 73 -4.52 10.72 10.40
C LEU A 73 -3.16 11.04 9.78
N HIS A 74 -2.25 10.07 9.78
CA HIS A 74 -0.98 10.19 9.09
C HIS A 74 -1.16 9.83 7.61
N LEU A 75 -1.70 10.77 6.85
CA LEU A 75 -1.95 10.67 5.42
C LEU A 75 -1.20 11.77 4.69
N ALA A 76 -0.55 11.43 3.58
CA ALA A 76 -0.01 12.41 2.64
C ALA A 76 -1.15 13.06 1.85
N ARG A 77 -2.00 13.82 2.56
CA ARG A 77 -3.23 14.41 2.00
C ARG A 77 -2.93 15.59 1.08
N PRO A 78 -3.69 15.75 -0.01
CA PRO A 78 -3.63 16.94 -0.84
C PRO A 78 -4.06 18.19 -0.06
N ILE A 79 -3.29 19.29 -0.17
CA ILE A 79 -3.53 20.55 0.55
C ILE A 79 -3.99 21.65 -0.41
N VAL A 80 -3.34 21.75 -1.57
CA VAL A 80 -3.65 22.75 -2.60
C VAL A 80 -3.33 22.17 -3.98
N MET A 81 -4.17 22.47 -4.96
CA MET A 81 -3.96 22.05 -6.34
C MET A 81 -2.88 22.89 -7.00
N LEU A 82 -2.03 22.23 -7.80
CA LEU A 82 -1.04 22.86 -8.67
C LEU A 82 -1.61 23.08 -10.07
N THR A 83 -1.24 24.21 -10.68
CA THR A 83 -1.67 24.60 -12.03
C THR A 83 -0.50 24.69 -13.01
N GLU A 84 0.70 24.99 -12.54
CA GLU A 84 1.92 25.10 -13.35
C GLU A 84 3.07 24.34 -12.69
N PRO A 85 3.99 23.74 -13.43
CA PRO A 85 4.02 23.60 -14.90
C PRO A 85 3.05 22.53 -15.44
N LYS A 86 2.52 21.67 -14.56
CA LYS A 86 1.58 20.60 -14.86
C LYS A 86 0.52 20.52 -13.76
N PRO A 87 -0.64 19.92 -14.02
CA PRO A 87 -1.59 19.58 -12.99
C PRO A 87 -0.98 18.70 -11.90
N GLY A 88 -1.36 18.96 -10.65
CA GLY A 88 -0.84 18.25 -9.50
C GLY A 88 -1.41 18.78 -8.21
N TYR A 89 -0.78 18.46 -7.10
CA TYR A 89 -1.09 19.00 -5.79
C TYR A 89 0.12 19.03 -4.87
N ILE A 90 0.06 19.89 -3.86
CA ILE A 90 0.97 19.84 -2.71
C ILE A 90 0.36 18.94 -1.65
N MET A 91 1.18 18.12 -1.01
CA MET A 91 0.80 17.26 0.11
C MET A 91 1.83 17.31 1.22
N GLU A 92 1.40 17.02 2.46
CA GLU A 92 2.30 16.79 3.58
C GLU A 92 2.95 15.41 3.45
N LEU A 93 4.24 15.35 3.74
CA LEU A 93 4.98 14.10 3.87
C LEU A 93 6.05 14.29 4.93
N MET A 94 6.08 13.38 5.90
CA MET A 94 7.12 13.35 6.92
C MET A 94 8.47 12.95 6.29
N ASP A 95 9.54 13.59 6.70
CA ASP A 95 10.90 13.24 6.27
C ASP A 95 11.34 11.89 6.87
N GLU A 96 12.38 11.28 6.29
CA GLU A 96 13.01 10.03 6.75
C GLU A 96 12.09 8.80 6.78
N LEU A 97 11.01 8.83 6.01
CA LEU A 97 10.17 7.67 5.78
C LEU A 97 10.67 6.85 4.57
N LEU A 98 10.41 5.56 4.61
CA LEU A 98 10.66 4.64 3.49
C LEU A 98 9.43 3.76 3.24
N PRO A 99 9.22 3.29 2.01
CA PRO A 99 8.11 2.40 1.72
C PRO A 99 8.26 1.07 2.47
N LEU A 100 7.17 0.53 2.97
CA LEU A 100 7.13 -0.78 3.63
C LEU A 100 7.63 -1.89 2.70
N ARG A 101 7.44 -1.73 1.38
CA ARG A 101 8.00 -2.59 0.33
C ARG A 101 9.48 -2.84 0.54
N LYS A 102 10.26 -1.79 0.83
CA LYS A 102 11.69 -1.93 1.04
C LYS A 102 12.03 -2.85 2.21
N ILE A 103 11.28 -2.78 3.31
CA ILE A 103 11.49 -3.69 4.46
C ILE A 103 11.16 -5.13 4.06
N LEU A 104 10.10 -5.32 3.26
CA LEU A 104 9.72 -6.65 2.78
C LEU A 104 10.79 -7.23 1.86
N ASP A 105 11.22 -6.48 0.85
CA ASP A 105 12.17 -6.95 -0.16
C ASP A 105 13.55 -7.21 0.45
N ASP A 106 14.10 -6.27 1.24
CA ASP A 106 15.39 -6.44 1.93
C ASP A 106 15.36 -7.66 2.87
N SER A 107 14.24 -7.89 3.55
CA SER A 107 14.10 -9.02 4.46
C SER A 107 13.90 -10.34 3.73
N TYR A 108 13.15 -10.34 2.64
CA TYR A 108 12.95 -11.50 1.78
C TYR A 108 14.29 -11.98 1.19
N GLU A 109 15.04 -11.06 0.59
CA GLU A 109 16.34 -11.35 -0.02
C GLU A 109 17.32 -11.91 1.02
N ALA A 110 17.41 -11.26 2.19
CA ALA A 110 18.32 -11.70 3.23
C ALA A 110 17.92 -13.05 3.82
N LEU A 111 16.66 -13.25 4.17
CA LEU A 111 16.21 -14.45 4.89
C LEU A 111 16.04 -15.67 3.99
N LEU A 112 15.37 -15.52 2.86
CA LEU A 112 15.02 -16.65 2.02
C LEU A 112 16.10 -16.99 1.00
N ILE A 113 16.85 -15.98 0.52
CA ILE A 113 17.92 -16.20 -0.47
C ILE A 113 19.27 -16.37 0.22
N ALA A 114 19.67 -15.43 1.08
CA ALA A 114 20.98 -15.45 1.72
C ALA A 114 21.01 -16.20 3.06
N GLN A 115 19.86 -16.62 3.61
CA GLN A 115 19.72 -17.24 4.94
C GLN A 115 20.35 -16.40 6.08
N ASP A 116 20.32 -15.07 5.92
CA ASP A 116 20.89 -14.11 6.87
C ASP A 116 19.79 -13.41 7.70
N PHE A 117 19.78 -13.68 8.99
CA PHE A 117 18.86 -13.07 9.95
C PHE A 117 19.29 -11.66 10.43
N SER A 118 20.44 -11.16 9.99
CA SER A 118 20.96 -9.86 10.45
C SER A 118 20.04 -8.72 10.03
N VAL A 119 19.56 -8.72 8.78
CA VAL A 119 18.64 -7.71 8.24
C VAL A 119 17.30 -7.71 8.98
N PHE A 120 16.75 -8.89 9.26
CA PHE A 120 15.52 -9.01 10.06
C PHE A 120 15.67 -8.37 11.45
N LYS A 121 16.80 -8.62 12.13
CA LYS A 121 17.10 -8.00 13.42
C LYS A 121 17.35 -6.49 13.30
N ALA A 122 18.15 -6.09 12.31
CA ALA A 122 18.48 -4.69 12.05
C ALA A 122 17.24 -3.84 11.72
N THR A 123 16.23 -4.43 11.10
CA THR A 123 14.94 -3.77 10.82
C THR A 123 13.94 -3.84 11.99
N GLY A 124 14.38 -4.22 13.21
CA GLY A 124 13.58 -4.23 14.44
C GLY A 124 12.85 -5.54 14.74
N GLY A 125 13.09 -6.59 13.98
CA GLY A 125 12.56 -7.94 14.22
C GLY A 125 11.04 -8.02 14.22
N LEU A 126 10.52 -9.03 14.90
CA LEU A 126 9.08 -9.32 14.96
C LEU A 126 8.30 -8.26 15.73
N LEU A 127 8.89 -7.72 16.82
CA LEU A 127 8.22 -6.72 17.65
C LEU A 127 7.84 -5.47 16.83
N ARG A 128 8.79 -4.95 16.07
CA ARG A 128 8.53 -3.76 15.22
C ARG A 128 7.45 -4.04 14.18
N ARG A 129 7.45 -5.23 13.57
CA ARG A 129 6.43 -5.62 12.59
C ARG A 129 5.03 -5.59 13.18
N TYR A 130 4.85 -6.12 14.37
CA TYR A 130 3.57 -6.03 15.08
C TYR A 130 3.18 -4.60 15.44
N GLN A 131 4.15 -3.76 15.81
CA GLN A 131 3.89 -2.35 16.12
C GLN A 131 3.46 -1.57 14.87
N LEU A 132 4.12 -1.79 13.73
CA LEU A 132 3.75 -1.18 12.46
C LEU A 132 2.35 -1.63 12.01
N LEU A 133 2.06 -2.94 12.09
CA LEU A 133 0.72 -3.47 11.78
C LEU A 133 -0.35 -2.89 12.70
N GLY A 134 -0.08 -2.79 14.00
CA GLY A 134 -1.02 -2.20 14.95
C GLY A 134 -1.32 -0.72 14.67
N LYS A 135 -0.30 0.05 14.24
CA LYS A 135 -0.50 1.45 13.83
C LYS A 135 -1.26 1.56 12.50
N LEU A 136 -0.91 0.72 11.51
CA LEU A 136 -1.62 0.69 10.23
C LEU A 136 -3.09 0.32 10.42
N ALA A 137 -3.38 -0.73 11.18
CA ALA A 137 -4.76 -1.14 11.50
C ALA A 137 -5.56 -0.02 12.16
N ARG A 138 -4.95 0.73 13.10
CA ARG A 138 -5.60 1.87 13.75
C ARG A 138 -5.91 2.98 12.75
N GLN A 139 -4.98 3.32 11.87
CA GLN A 139 -5.21 4.33 10.84
C GLN A 139 -6.35 3.96 9.91
N LEU A 140 -6.40 2.70 9.46
CA LEU A 140 -7.49 2.20 8.64
C LEU A 140 -8.83 2.23 9.39
N ALA A 141 -8.85 1.77 10.65
CA ALA A 141 -10.07 1.80 11.46
C ALA A 141 -10.61 3.23 11.67
N GLU A 142 -9.73 4.21 11.89
CA GLU A 142 -10.12 5.62 12.01
C GLU A 142 -10.64 6.18 10.68
N LEU A 143 -10.02 5.81 9.55
CA LEU A 143 -10.47 6.21 8.22
C LEU A 143 -11.84 5.60 7.90
N HIS A 144 -12.01 4.29 8.14
CA HIS A 144 -13.27 3.57 7.97
C HIS A 144 -14.37 4.13 8.89
N GLY A 145 -14.02 4.50 10.13
CA GLY A 145 -14.95 5.14 11.07
C GLY A 145 -15.49 6.49 10.56
N ARG A 146 -14.80 7.13 9.63
CA ARG A 146 -15.26 8.36 8.92
C ARG A 146 -16.01 8.05 7.62
N GLY A 147 -16.29 6.77 7.34
CA GLY A 147 -16.99 6.31 6.13
C GLY A 147 -16.14 6.38 4.86
N ILE A 148 -14.81 6.41 5.00
CA ILE A 148 -13.86 6.52 3.88
C ILE A 148 -13.04 5.23 3.80
N ALA A 149 -12.94 4.62 2.63
CA ALA A 149 -12.02 3.55 2.31
C ALA A 149 -10.76 4.11 1.65
N TYR A 150 -9.61 3.45 1.88
CA TYR A 150 -8.34 3.88 1.31
C TYR A 150 -8.21 3.51 -0.18
N GLY A 151 -8.59 2.30 -0.55
CA GLY A 151 -8.83 1.86 -1.92
C GLY A 151 -7.64 1.26 -2.67
N ASP A 152 -6.41 1.62 -2.33
CA ASP A 152 -5.20 1.06 -2.96
C ASP A 152 -4.12 0.78 -1.91
N LEU A 153 -4.48 -0.01 -0.90
CA LEU A 153 -3.55 -0.36 0.17
C LEU A 153 -2.56 -1.41 -0.32
N SER A 154 -1.29 -1.02 -0.35
CA SER A 154 -0.17 -1.89 -0.72
C SER A 154 1.09 -1.46 0.03
N PRO A 155 2.14 -2.30 0.12
CA PRO A 155 3.39 -1.93 0.78
C PRO A 155 4.11 -0.73 0.14
N ASP A 156 3.81 -0.41 -1.10
CA ASP A 156 4.36 0.74 -1.81
C ASP A 156 3.69 2.05 -1.37
N ASN A 157 2.44 1.97 -0.91
CA ASN A 157 1.64 3.10 -0.44
C ASN A 157 1.64 3.25 1.09
N VAL A 158 2.29 2.33 1.81
CA VAL A 158 2.52 2.41 3.26
C VAL A 158 3.97 2.81 3.50
N PHE A 159 4.17 3.97 4.10
CA PHE A 159 5.50 4.48 4.45
C PHE A 159 5.73 4.36 5.96
N VAL A 160 6.95 4.00 6.34
CA VAL A 160 7.32 3.77 7.74
C VAL A 160 8.63 4.45 8.05
N SER A 161 8.88 4.76 9.34
CA SER A 161 10.16 5.34 9.77
C SER A 161 11.35 4.49 9.30
N GLY A 162 12.39 5.14 8.77
CA GLY A 162 13.63 4.47 8.37
C GLY A 162 14.40 3.93 9.56
N ASP A 163 14.46 4.67 10.68
CA ASP A 163 15.05 4.22 11.93
C ASP A 163 14.21 3.12 12.58
N PRO A 164 14.78 1.92 12.84
CA PRO A 164 14.05 0.79 13.43
C PRO A 164 13.59 1.01 14.87
N ASN A 165 14.10 2.03 15.56
CA ASN A 165 13.66 2.39 16.91
C ASN A 165 12.32 3.13 16.93
N PHE A 166 11.88 3.61 15.78
CA PHE A 166 10.60 4.29 15.62
C PHE A 166 9.64 3.46 14.78
N CYS A 167 8.34 3.61 15.04
CA CYS A 167 7.28 2.85 14.38
C CYS A 167 6.24 3.80 13.78
N GLU A 168 6.66 4.90 13.14
CA GLU A 168 5.70 5.74 12.43
C GLU A 168 5.20 5.05 11.18
N VAL A 169 3.90 5.26 10.88
CA VAL A 169 3.23 4.73 9.69
C VAL A 169 2.48 5.88 9.04
N TRP A 170 2.70 6.06 7.76
CA TRP A 170 2.01 7.03 6.92
C TRP A 170 1.43 6.33 5.70
N LEU A 171 0.23 6.72 5.31
CA LEU A 171 -0.37 6.33 4.05
C LEU A 171 -0.14 7.45 3.04
N ILE A 172 0.40 7.09 1.89
CA ILE A 172 0.60 8.03 0.78
C ILE A 172 -0.40 7.74 -0.34
N ASP A 173 -0.40 8.55 -1.38
CA ASP A 173 -1.27 8.35 -2.55
C ASP A 173 -2.78 8.30 -2.21
N CYS A 174 -3.28 9.41 -1.67
CA CYS A 174 -4.70 9.55 -1.31
C CYS A 174 -5.64 9.72 -2.52
N ASP A 175 -5.15 9.49 -3.74
CA ASP A 175 -5.92 9.70 -4.97
C ASP A 175 -7.08 8.71 -5.12
N ASN A 176 -7.00 7.55 -4.44
CA ASN A 176 -7.98 6.48 -4.51
C ASN A 176 -8.95 6.45 -3.31
N LEU A 177 -8.82 7.40 -2.36
CA LEU A 177 -9.78 7.51 -1.27
C LEU A 177 -11.21 7.60 -1.82
N ALA A 178 -12.11 6.80 -1.27
CA ALA A 178 -13.49 6.71 -1.73
C ALA A 178 -14.47 6.57 -0.56
N THR A 179 -15.72 7.00 -0.76
CA THR A 179 -16.79 6.65 0.17
C THR A 179 -17.15 5.19 0.02
N ASN A 180 -17.32 4.52 1.16
CA ASN A 180 -17.75 3.14 1.22
C ASN A 180 -19.09 2.98 0.47
N SER A 181 -19.17 2.19 -0.60
CA SER A 181 -20.45 1.69 -1.19
C SER A 181 -20.72 1.93 -2.69
N VAL A 182 -19.81 2.39 -3.49
CA VAL A 182 -20.10 2.53 -4.93
C VAL A 182 -19.41 1.43 -5.71
N ILE A 183 -20.17 0.63 -6.46
CA ILE A 183 -19.60 -0.22 -7.50
C ILE A 183 -18.98 0.71 -8.53
N ASP A 184 -17.66 0.84 -8.52
CA ASP A 184 -16.91 1.59 -9.50
C ASP A 184 -16.08 0.60 -10.31
N ASN A 185 -16.50 0.35 -11.54
CA ASN A 185 -15.77 -0.51 -12.49
C ASN A 185 -14.40 0.06 -12.89
N GLN A 186 -13.98 1.16 -12.29
CA GLN A 186 -12.69 1.81 -12.49
C GLN A 186 -11.83 1.81 -11.21
N ALA A 187 -12.12 0.93 -10.25
CA ALA A 187 -11.28 0.77 -9.08
C ALA A 187 -9.83 0.50 -9.51
N VAL A 188 -8.91 1.37 -9.09
CA VAL A 188 -7.47 1.17 -9.30
C VAL A 188 -6.94 0.55 -8.02
N PHE A 189 -6.26 -0.57 -8.15
CA PHE A 189 -5.63 -1.27 -7.03
C PHE A 189 -4.34 -1.94 -7.49
N THR A 190 -3.45 -2.18 -6.57
CA THR A 190 -2.22 -2.93 -6.82
C THR A 190 -2.56 -4.43 -6.96
N PRO A 191 -2.27 -5.09 -8.09
CA PRO A 191 -2.81 -6.42 -8.41
C PRO A 191 -2.63 -7.47 -7.31
N ASP A 192 -1.45 -7.60 -6.73
CA ASP A 192 -1.13 -8.59 -5.69
C ASP A 192 -1.90 -8.37 -4.36
N TYR A 193 -2.49 -7.19 -4.17
CA TYR A 193 -3.17 -6.80 -2.94
C TYR A 193 -4.67 -6.65 -3.13
N GLY A 194 -5.16 -6.66 -4.37
CA GLY A 194 -6.57 -6.52 -4.67
C GLY A 194 -7.42 -7.62 -4.02
N ALA A 195 -8.51 -7.22 -3.37
CA ALA A 195 -9.46 -8.19 -2.85
C ALA A 195 -10.10 -8.99 -4.01
N PRO A 196 -10.36 -10.30 -3.85
CA PRO A 196 -10.86 -11.17 -4.93
C PRO A 196 -12.12 -10.62 -5.61
N GLU A 197 -13.03 -10.02 -4.87
CA GLU A 197 -14.24 -9.40 -5.41
C GLU A 197 -13.94 -8.16 -6.28
N LEU A 198 -12.85 -7.42 -6.00
CA LEU A 198 -12.38 -6.35 -6.89
C LEU A 198 -11.77 -6.93 -8.16
N VAL A 199 -10.90 -7.95 -8.02
CA VAL A 199 -10.25 -8.64 -9.15
C VAL A 199 -11.29 -9.26 -10.09
N ARG A 200 -12.40 -9.79 -9.53
CA ARG A 200 -13.53 -10.34 -10.30
C ARG A 200 -14.50 -9.27 -10.83
N ASN A 201 -14.30 -7.98 -10.47
CA ASN A 201 -15.21 -6.87 -10.78
C ASN A 201 -16.64 -7.07 -10.22
N GLU A 202 -16.77 -7.65 -9.04
CA GLU A 202 -18.05 -7.93 -8.37
C GLU A 202 -18.43 -6.83 -7.37
N SER A 203 -17.45 -6.05 -6.89
CA SER A 203 -17.68 -4.96 -5.95
C SER A 203 -16.82 -3.73 -6.28
N GLY A 204 -17.08 -2.63 -5.58
CA GLY A 204 -16.22 -1.45 -5.55
C GLY A 204 -15.33 -1.40 -4.30
N ILE A 205 -14.54 -0.35 -4.19
CA ILE A 205 -13.68 -0.07 -3.04
C ILE A 205 -14.54 0.07 -1.77
N SER A 206 -14.11 -0.57 -0.70
CA SER A 206 -14.80 -0.58 0.60
C SER A 206 -13.82 -0.80 1.75
N SER A 207 -14.30 -0.65 2.99
CA SER A 207 -13.53 -1.01 4.18
C SER A 207 -13.17 -2.50 4.22
N LEU A 208 -13.98 -3.37 3.61
CA LEU A 208 -13.70 -4.80 3.52
C LEU A 208 -12.54 -5.09 2.55
N THR A 209 -12.52 -4.40 1.40
CA THR A 209 -11.40 -4.52 0.46
C THR A 209 -10.09 -4.01 1.05
N ASP A 210 -10.12 -2.94 1.85
CA ASP A 210 -8.93 -2.48 2.60
C ASP A 210 -8.52 -3.49 3.68
N SER A 211 -9.48 -4.14 4.34
CA SER A 211 -9.20 -5.18 5.35
C SER A 211 -8.53 -6.40 4.71
N TRP A 212 -8.94 -6.79 3.50
CA TRP A 212 -8.26 -7.82 2.72
C TRP A 212 -6.80 -7.42 2.42
N CYS A 213 -6.60 -6.22 1.84
CA CYS A 213 -5.24 -5.72 1.54
C CYS A 213 -4.37 -5.69 2.81
N PHE A 214 -4.93 -5.24 3.93
CA PHE A 214 -4.24 -5.25 5.22
C PHE A 214 -3.87 -6.68 5.66
N ALA A 215 -4.74 -7.66 5.48
CA ALA A 215 -4.46 -9.05 5.83
C ALA A 215 -3.32 -9.62 4.97
N VAL A 216 -3.29 -9.33 3.67
CA VAL A 216 -2.19 -9.72 2.77
C VAL A 216 -0.87 -9.09 3.23
N ILE A 217 -0.85 -7.78 3.48
CA ILE A 217 0.34 -7.07 3.99
C ILE A 217 0.79 -7.65 5.33
N ALA A 218 -0.14 -7.90 6.24
CA ALA A 218 0.17 -8.45 7.56
C ALA A 218 0.79 -9.85 7.45
N PHE A 219 0.22 -10.70 6.60
CA PHE A 219 0.75 -12.03 6.35
C PHE A 219 2.17 -11.96 5.77
N GLN A 220 2.38 -11.15 4.72
CA GLN A 220 3.70 -10.97 4.11
C GLN A 220 4.73 -10.40 5.10
N LEU A 221 4.36 -9.39 5.89
CA LEU A 221 5.29 -8.76 6.83
C LEU A 221 5.73 -9.71 7.95
N LEU A 222 4.90 -10.67 8.30
CA LEU A 222 5.16 -11.65 9.36
C LEU A 222 5.84 -12.93 8.84
N THR A 223 5.57 -13.33 7.59
CA THR A 223 6.03 -14.63 7.05
C THR A 223 6.97 -14.51 5.85
N PHE A 224 7.01 -13.35 5.20
CA PHE A 224 7.65 -13.07 3.90
C PHE A 224 7.08 -13.88 2.72
N MET A 225 5.92 -14.49 2.91
CA MET A 225 5.21 -15.22 1.87
C MET A 225 3.94 -14.47 1.48
N HIS A 226 3.53 -14.57 0.22
CA HIS A 226 2.22 -14.11 -0.21
C HIS A 226 1.16 -15.17 0.09
N PRO A 227 0.01 -14.84 0.73
CA PRO A 227 -0.94 -15.86 1.17
C PRO A 227 -1.57 -16.69 0.05
N LEU A 228 -1.59 -16.17 -1.19
CA LEU A 228 -2.18 -16.85 -2.33
C LEU A 228 -1.14 -17.46 -3.31
N LYS A 229 0.17 -17.21 -3.12
CA LYS A 229 1.21 -17.64 -4.04
C LYS A 229 2.05 -18.76 -3.41
N GLY A 230 1.53 -19.99 -3.46
CA GLY A 230 2.25 -21.20 -3.06
C GLY A 230 3.14 -21.73 -4.18
N GLU A 231 3.68 -22.95 -3.99
CA GLU A 231 4.62 -23.58 -4.94
C GLU A 231 4.00 -23.72 -6.32
N MET A 232 2.73 -24.15 -6.40
CA MET A 232 2.01 -24.32 -7.66
C MET A 232 1.89 -23.00 -8.45
N VAL A 233 1.67 -21.87 -7.78
CA VAL A 233 1.53 -20.56 -8.44
C VAL A 233 2.91 -20.02 -8.82
N ILE A 234 3.92 -20.16 -7.94
CA ILE A 234 5.28 -19.64 -8.18
C ILE A 234 5.96 -20.39 -9.35
N GLU A 235 5.73 -21.70 -9.48
CA GLU A 235 6.26 -22.52 -10.57
C GLU A 235 5.35 -22.52 -11.80
N GLY A 236 4.17 -21.92 -11.70
CA GLY A 236 3.15 -21.90 -12.72
C GLY A 236 3.30 -20.80 -13.75
N ASP A 237 2.25 -20.57 -14.50
CA ASP A 237 2.13 -19.51 -15.49
C ASP A 237 1.27 -18.33 -14.95
N GLU A 238 1.21 -17.25 -15.72
CA GLU A 238 0.40 -16.05 -15.42
C GLU A 238 -1.08 -16.39 -15.22
N ALA A 239 -1.60 -17.43 -15.89
CA ALA A 239 -3.00 -17.82 -15.75
C ALA A 239 -3.28 -18.46 -14.37
N LEU A 240 -2.31 -19.18 -13.80
CA LEU A 240 -2.43 -19.69 -12.42
C LEU A 240 -2.35 -18.58 -11.39
N GLU A 241 -1.48 -17.60 -11.61
CA GLU A 241 -1.40 -16.41 -10.76
C GLU A 241 -2.70 -15.62 -10.79
N GLU A 242 -3.28 -15.37 -11.97
CA GLU A 242 -4.59 -14.73 -12.10
C GLU A 242 -5.68 -15.50 -11.34
N LYS A 243 -5.74 -16.83 -11.46
CA LYS A 243 -6.69 -17.65 -10.71
C LYS A 243 -6.51 -17.52 -9.19
N ALA A 244 -5.27 -17.53 -8.72
CA ALA A 244 -4.98 -17.35 -7.30
C ALA A 244 -5.50 -16.00 -6.80
N LEU A 245 -5.19 -14.90 -7.51
CA LEU A 245 -5.63 -13.55 -7.14
C LEU A 245 -7.14 -13.36 -7.25
N ARG A 246 -7.81 -14.12 -8.10
CA ARG A 246 -9.28 -14.19 -8.19
C ARG A 246 -9.92 -15.02 -7.06
N GLY A 247 -9.12 -15.65 -6.20
CA GLY A 247 -9.60 -16.51 -5.12
C GLY A 247 -10.10 -17.88 -5.61
N GLU A 248 -9.70 -18.32 -6.77
CA GLU A 248 -10.10 -19.62 -7.38
C GLU A 248 -9.18 -20.77 -6.95
N LEU A 249 -8.09 -20.48 -6.25
CA LEU A 249 -7.15 -21.46 -5.69
C LEU A 249 -7.12 -21.37 -4.15
N PRO A 250 -6.77 -22.46 -3.45
CA PRO A 250 -6.62 -22.40 -2.00
C PRO A 250 -5.45 -21.50 -1.61
N TRP A 251 -5.54 -20.87 -0.45
CA TRP A 251 -4.40 -20.16 0.13
C TRP A 251 -3.33 -21.15 0.62
N ILE A 252 -2.09 -20.65 0.82
CA ILE A 252 -0.90 -21.48 1.04
C ILE A 252 -0.90 -22.30 2.33
N GLU A 253 -1.73 -21.99 3.31
CA GLU A 253 -1.89 -22.71 4.57
C GLU A 253 -3.32 -23.26 4.72
N ASN A 254 -3.99 -23.58 3.59
CA ASN A 254 -5.33 -24.15 3.63
C ASN A 254 -5.28 -25.53 4.33
N PRO A 255 -6.11 -25.76 5.36
CA PRO A 255 -6.03 -26.99 6.16
C PRO A 255 -6.63 -28.24 5.46
N ILE A 256 -7.37 -28.03 4.36
CA ILE A 256 -8.12 -29.10 3.66
C ILE A 256 -7.50 -29.38 2.29
N ASP A 257 -7.07 -28.33 1.59
CA ASP A 257 -6.52 -28.43 0.23
C ASP A 257 -5.10 -27.83 0.22
N ASP A 258 -4.11 -28.70 0.12
CA ASP A 258 -2.69 -28.35 0.13
C ASP A 258 -2.08 -28.23 -1.30
N SER A 259 -2.91 -28.21 -2.34
CA SER A 259 -2.47 -28.13 -3.73
C SER A 259 -1.64 -26.89 -4.03
N ASN A 260 -1.89 -25.78 -3.34
CA ASN A 260 -1.14 -24.53 -3.44
C ASN A 260 -0.34 -24.23 -2.16
N ALA A 261 0.14 -25.27 -1.45
CA ALA A 261 0.90 -25.06 -0.23
C ALA A 261 2.24 -24.34 -0.49
N ALA A 262 2.73 -23.66 0.54
CA ALA A 262 4.08 -23.09 0.51
C ALA A 262 5.14 -24.19 0.45
N ALA A 263 6.25 -23.93 -0.27
CA ALA A 263 7.39 -24.84 -0.27
C ALA A 263 7.87 -25.12 1.16
N PRO A 264 8.18 -26.38 1.53
CA PRO A 264 8.50 -26.76 2.90
C PRO A 264 9.63 -25.94 3.54
N GLY A 265 10.60 -25.47 2.74
CA GLY A 265 11.73 -24.66 3.21
C GLY A 265 11.36 -23.24 3.61
N ASN A 266 10.20 -22.72 3.20
CA ASN A 266 9.79 -21.33 3.41
C ASN A 266 8.96 -21.13 4.68
N ARG A 267 8.57 -22.20 5.37
CA ARG A 267 7.66 -22.12 6.54
C ARG A 267 8.32 -21.72 7.87
N GLY A 268 9.65 -21.52 7.91
CA GLY A 268 10.37 -21.30 9.17
C GLY A 268 9.88 -20.12 10.01
N LEU A 269 9.56 -18.99 9.39
CA LEU A 269 9.04 -17.81 10.11
C LEU A 269 7.57 -17.92 10.47
N PHE A 270 6.78 -18.65 9.68
CA PHE A 270 5.37 -18.87 9.98
C PHE A 270 5.19 -19.45 11.37
N THR A 271 5.93 -20.50 11.74
CA THR A 271 5.82 -21.15 13.06
C THR A 271 6.23 -20.26 14.24
N VAL A 272 7.10 -19.27 13.98
CA VAL A 272 7.60 -18.35 15.03
C VAL A 272 6.70 -17.11 15.17
N ALA A 273 6.18 -16.62 14.06
CA ALA A 273 5.38 -15.40 14.03
C ALA A 273 3.90 -15.63 14.34
N MET A 274 3.36 -16.83 14.12
CA MET A 274 1.93 -17.10 14.19
C MET A 274 1.51 -17.60 15.58
N THR A 275 0.66 -16.82 16.24
CA THR A 275 -0.14 -17.33 17.38
C THR A 275 -1.37 -18.07 16.85
N LYS A 276 -1.96 -18.96 17.64
CA LYS A 276 -3.20 -19.64 17.26
C LYS A 276 -4.29 -18.66 16.81
N LYS A 277 -4.52 -17.60 17.58
CA LYS A 277 -5.54 -16.59 17.26
C LYS A 277 -5.27 -15.91 15.90
N LEU A 278 -4.01 -15.59 15.62
CA LEU A 278 -3.64 -14.96 14.35
C LEU A 278 -3.79 -15.93 13.18
N THR A 279 -3.42 -17.21 13.37
CA THR A 279 -3.66 -18.26 12.38
C THR A 279 -5.15 -18.42 12.08
N ASP A 280 -6.00 -18.46 13.12
CA ASP A 280 -7.45 -18.59 12.97
C ASP A 280 -8.03 -17.40 12.18
N LEU A 281 -7.54 -16.16 12.43
CA LEU A 281 -7.96 -14.97 11.68
C LEU A 281 -7.53 -15.00 10.21
N PHE A 282 -6.29 -15.39 9.92
CA PHE A 282 -5.84 -15.53 8.53
C PHE A 282 -6.57 -16.67 7.82
N GLN A 283 -6.84 -17.78 8.51
CA GLN A 283 -7.63 -18.86 7.94
C GLN A 283 -9.04 -18.39 7.59
N GLN A 284 -9.70 -17.66 8.46
CA GLN A 284 -11.01 -17.06 8.18
C GLN A 284 -10.94 -16.13 6.96
N CYS A 285 -9.97 -15.21 6.95
CA CYS A 285 -9.82 -14.25 5.85
C CYS A 285 -9.51 -14.94 4.51
N PHE A 286 -8.56 -15.88 4.50
CA PHE A 286 -8.06 -16.49 3.27
C PHE A 286 -8.74 -17.81 2.90
N THR A 287 -9.78 -18.22 3.62
CA THR A 287 -10.64 -19.35 3.25
C THR A 287 -12.06 -18.85 2.97
N GLU A 288 -12.78 -18.40 4.00
CA GLU A 288 -14.15 -17.90 3.86
C GLU A 288 -14.18 -16.57 3.09
N GLY A 289 -13.22 -15.66 3.38
CA GLY A 289 -13.13 -14.34 2.77
C GLY A 289 -12.83 -14.34 1.27
N LEU A 290 -12.34 -15.46 0.70
CA LEU A 290 -12.20 -15.59 -0.77
C LEU A 290 -13.54 -15.47 -1.50
N ASN A 291 -14.65 -15.88 -0.86
CA ASN A 291 -15.97 -15.95 -1.45
C ASN A 291 -16.96 -14.97 -0.80
N ASP A 292 -16.73 -14.59 0.45
CA ASP A 292 -17.60 -13.65 1.20
C ASP A 292 -16.74 -12.59 1.90
N PRO A 293 -16.72 -11.36 1.38
CA PRO A 293 -15.92 -10.28 1.94
C PRO A 293 -16.20 -9.95 3.41
N SER A 294 -17.37 -10.33 3.94
CA SER A 294 -17.71 -10.10 5.36
C SER A 294 -16.78 -10.84 6.33
N TYR A 295 -16.06 -11.85 5.86
CA TYR A 295 -15.08 -12.57 6.66
C TYR A 295 -13.66 -11.99 6.61
N THR A 296 -13.44 -10.90 5.88
CA THR A 296 -12.13 -10.22 5.82
C THR A 296 -11.93 -9.21 6.95
N GLY A 297 -13.00 -8.80 7.58
CA GLY A 297 -12.96 -7.90 8.74
C GLY A 297 -13.08 -8.64 10.07
N PRO A 298 -12.68 -7.99 11.19
CA PRO A 298 -12.87 -8.52 12.53
C PRO A 298 -14.34 -8.57 12.95
#